data_df356baf5a8c0e9de75bb06fda5c3f8a
#
_entry.id   df356baf5a8c0e9de75bb06fda5c3f8a
#
_cell.length_a   1.000
_cell.length_b   1.000
_cell.length_c   1.000
_cell.angle_alpha   90.00
_cell.angle_beta   90.00
_cell.angle_gamma   90.00
#
_symmetry.space_group_name_H-M   'P 1'
#
loop_
_entity.id
_entity.type
_entity.pdbx_description
1 polymer ?
#
loop_
_entity_poly.entity_id
_entity_poly.type
_entity_poly.pdbx_seq_one_letter_code
_entity_poly.pdbx_strand_id
1 'polypeptide(L)'
;IEGGLKSCEGKLAHLGIEAPARSSLSYANGHRPWELFERVFYGLFDIVAAKAVGKKKFRFKNKLVSLDSTVIDLCLSLYDWAKYRRTKGAVKLHLVLDHDGYLPCFGLVTDGKVADVKAAWHIAFAPGTIVVDDRGYNDYRLFAEWTDAGVFFVTRMKDNAQFEVVEEREPPQNRNILKDQTIRLAGTGAQKKCPYLLRRVEAVREDTGDRLVFLTNHHGLGASTIAAIYKDRWQIELFFKALKQNLKIKTFVGTSANAVKTQIWTALISMLLLRYLQRSSDFGWSLANLVALLRMNLFTHRD
;
A
#
# COMPACT_ATOMS: atom_id res chain seq x y z
N ILE A 1 -18.85 -19.48 -1.50
CA ILE A 1 -17.70 -20.39 -1.22
C ILE A 1 -18.18 -21.83 -1.22
N GLU A 2 -19.22 -22.18 -0.43
CA GLU A 2 -19.74 -23.55 -0.35
C GLU A 2 -20.08 -24.14 -1.72
N GLY A 3 -20.86 -23.46 -2.55
CA GLY A 3 -21.21 -23.93 -3.89
C GLY A 3 -20.00 -24.12 -4.81
N GLY A 4 -18.98 -23.24 -4.69
CA GLY A 4 -17.73 -23.39 -5.40
C GLY A 4 -16.90 -24.58 -4.92
N LEU A 5 -16.88 -24.85 -3.62
CA LEU A 5 -16.17 -26.01 -3.06
C LEU A 5 -16.88 -27.31 -3.42
N LYS A 6 -18.20 -27.37 -3.30
CA LYS A 6 -18.98 -28.56 -3.74
C LYS A 6 -18.82 -28.86 -5.22
N SER A 7 -18.81 -27.84 -6.09
CA SER A 7 -18.56 -28.03 -7.52
C SER A 7 -17.15 -28.56 -7.84
N CYS A 8 -16.23 -28.44 -6.88
CA CYS A 8 -14.86 -28.92 -6.99
C CYS A 8 -14.57 -30.14 -6.11
N GLU A 9 -15.59 -30.77 -5.49
CA GLU A 9 -15.40 -31.83 -4.48
C GLU A 9 -14.52 -32.97 -4.99
N GLY A 10 -14.77 -33.48 -6.19
CA GLY A 10 -13.93 -34.50 -6.80
C GLY A 10 -12.50 -34.04 -7.16
N LYS A 11 -12.28 -32.71 -7.22
CA LYS A 11 -10.96 -32.10 -7.50
C LYS A 11 -10.18 -31.73 -6.23
N LEU A 12 -10.84 -31.75 -5.06
CA LEU A 12 -10.24 -31.43 -3.77
C LEU A 12 -9.68 -32.67 -3.07
N ALA A 13 -10.15 -33.86 -3.45
CA ALA A 13 -9.76 -35.13 -2.81
C ALA A 13 -8.24 -35.35 -2.82
N HIS A 14 -7.55 -35.01 -3.94
CA HIS A 14 -6.09 -35.15 -4.02
C HIS A 14 -5.33 -34.17 -3.10
N LEU A 15 -5.97 -33.11 -2.63
CA LEU A 15 -5.41 -32.20 -1.65
C LEU A 15 -5.72 -32.61 -0.19
N GLY A 16 -6.44 -33.74 0.00
CA GLY A 16 -6.92 -34.16 1.31
C GLY A 16 -7.93 -33.20 1.93
N ILE A 17 -8.64 -32.43 1.11
CA ILE A 17 -9.60 -31.42 1.56
C ILE A 17 -11.02 -31.89 1.28
N GLU A 18 -11.81 -32.02 2.33
CA GLU A 18 -13.26 -32.20 2.22
C GLU A 18 -13.95 -30.82 2.18
N ALA A 19 -15.02 -30.72 1.35
CA ALA A 19 -15.79 -29.48 1.28
C ALA A 19 -16.52 -29.21 2.60
N PRO A 20 -16.19 -28.14 3.35
CA PRO A 20 -16.82 -27.87 4.63
C PRO A 20 -18.28 -27.47 4.44
N ALA A 21 -19.12 -27.84 5.40
CA ALA A 21 -20.52 -27.43 5.43
C ALA A 21 -20.65 -25.90 5.57
N ARG A 22 -21.74 -25.34 5.04
CA ARG A 22 -22.02 -23.89 5.13
C ARG A 22 -22.04 -23.39 6.56
N SER A 23 -22.62 -24.15 7.49
CA SER A 23 -22.65 -23.81 8.91
C SER A 23 -21.24 -23.72 9.52
N SER A 24 -20.35 -24.65 9.18
CA SER A 24 -18.95 -24.65 9.63
C SER A 24 -18.17 -23.44 9.07
N LEU A 25 -18.40 -23.09 7.82
CA LEU A 25 -17.79 -21.89 7.21
C LEU A 25 -18.31 -20.62 7.86
N SER A 26 -19.63 -20.52 8.10
CA SER A 26 -20.24 -19.37 8.76
C SER A 26 -19.74 -19.21 10.18
N TYR A 27 -19.70 -20.30 10.94
CA TYR A 27 -19.16 -20.34 12.31
C TYR A 27 -17.68 -19.91 12.33
N ALA A 28 -16.85 -20.50 11.48
CA ALA A 28 -15.43 -20.15 11.41
C ALA A 28 -15.20 -18.68 11.07
N ASN A 29 -15.97 -18.12 10.13
CA ASN A 29 -15.88 -16.73 9.71
C ASN A 29 -16.29 -15.73 10.81
N GLY A 30 -17.19 -16.14 11.71
CA GLY A 30 -17.61 -15.32 12.84
C GLY A 30 -16.70 -15.45 14.09
N HIS A 31 -16.09 -16.61 14.30
CA HIS A 31 -15.44 -16.96 15.59
C HIS A 31 -13.93 -17.09 15.51
N ARG A 32 -13.35 -17.44 14.36
CA ARG A 32 -11.88 -17.45 14.24
C ARG A 32 -11.37 -16.01 14.18
N PRO A 33 -10.45 -15.60 15.07
CA PRO A 33 -9.97 -14.23 15.12
C PRO A 33 -9.23 -13.87 13.82
N TRP A 34 -9.53 -12.72 13.26
CA TRP A 34 -8.88 -12.21 12.05
C TRP A 34 -7.37 -12.03 12.21
N GLU A 35 -6.90 -11.85 13.45
CA GLU A 35 -5.48 -11.75 13.81
C GLU A 35 -4.68 -13.01 13.45
N LEU A 36 -5.35 -14.16 13.34
CA LEU A 36 -4.72 -15.38 12.86
C LEU A 36 -4.22 -15.19 11.41
N PHE A 37 -5.06 -14.61 10.55
CA PHE A 37 -4.73 -14.38 9.16
C PHE A 37 -3.67 -13.28 9.00
N GLU A 38 -3.70 -12.25 9.85
CA GLU A 38 -2.65 -11.24 9.94
C GLU A 38 -1.29 -11.88 10.26
N ARG A 39 -1.21 -12.75 11.27
CA ARG A 39 0.05 -13.46 11.60
C ARG A 39 0.54 -14.34 10.46
N VAL A 40 -0.37 -15.06 9.78
CA VAL A 40 -0.01 -15.84 8.59
C VAL A 40 0.54 -14.94 7.49
N PHE A 41 -0.06 -13.77 7.29
CA PHE A 41 0.44 -12.80 6.32
C PHE A 41 1.89 -12.38 6.61
N TYR A 42 2.19 -11.97 7.84
CA TYR A 42 3.55 -11.53 8.19
C TYR A 42 4.56 -12.68 8.12
N GLY A 43 4.21 -13.89 8.57
CA GLY A 43 5.08 -15.05 8.43
C GLY A 43 5.38 -15.42 6.97
N LEU A 44 4.39 -15.29 6.08
CA LEU A 44 4.58 -15.48 4.65
C LEU A 44 5.37 -14.33 4.01
N PHE A 45 5.15 -13.09 4.47
CA PHE A 45 5.88 -11.95 3.98
C PHE A 45 7.39 -12.12 4.15
N ASP A 46 7.84 -12.55 5.33
CA ASP A 46 9.27 -12.78 5.60
C ASP A 46 9.89 -13.79 4.63
N ILE A 47 9.17 -14.88 4.34
CA ILE A 47 9.62 -15.91 3.39
C ILE A 47 9.68 -15.37 1.96
N VAL A 48 8.65 -14.63 1.54
CA VAL A 48 8.54 -14.09 0.17
C VAL A 48 9.54 -12.95 -0.03
N ALA A 49 9.71 -12.08 0.96
CA ALA A 49 10.64 -10.96 0.92
C ALA A 49 12.10 -11.43 0.84
N ALA A 50 12.46 -12.50 1.57
CA ALA A 50 13.80 -13.07 1.50
C ALA A 50 14.18 -13.57 0.08
N LYS A 51 13.19 -14.04 -0.69
CA LYS A 51 13.35 -14.45 -2.09
C LYS A 51 13.14 -13.32 -3.10
N ALA A 52 12.65 -12.18 -2.62
CA ALA A 52 12.28 -11.04 -3.47
C ALA A 52 13.48 -10.17 -3.92
N VAL A 53 14.72 -10.57 -3.62
CA VAL A 53 15.93 -9.85 -4.00
C VAL A 53 16.05 -9.81 -5.53
N GLY A 54 15.43 -8.79 -6.12
CA GLY A 54 15.45 -8.52 -7.56
C GLY A 54 16.34 -7.32 -7.90
N LYS A 55 16.40 -6.97 -9.19
CA LYS A 55 17.08 -5.76 -9.65
C LYS A 55 16.36 -4.54 -9.05
N LYS A 56 17.05 -3.80 -8.17
CA LYS A 56 16.54 -2.53 -7.64
C LYS A 56 16.35 -1.52 -8.78
N LYS A 57 15.22 -0.86 -8.80
CA LYS A 57 14.92 0.20 -9.79
C LYS A 57 15.81 1.42 -9.59
N PHE A 58 16.11 1.73 -8.33
CA PHE A 58 16.93 2.86 -7.94
C PHE A 58 18.32 2.43 -7.46
N ARG A 59 19.33 3.27 -7.69
CA ARG A 59 20.73 2.98 -7.33
C ARG A 59 21.07 3.27 -5.86
N PHE A 60 20.22 3.99 -5.12
CA PHE A 60 20.44 4.25 -3.70
C PHE A 60 20.21 2.98 -2.85
N LYS A 61 20.82 2.94 -1.67
CA LYS A 61 20.78 1.78 -0.77
C LYS A 61 19.56 1.77 0.16
N ASN A 62 18.94 2.93 0.34
CA ASN A 62 17.78 3.10 1.21
C ASN A 62 16.65 2.15 0.85
N LYS A 63 15.96 1.64 1.86
CA LYS A 63 14.67 0.99 1.65
C LYS A 63 13.66 2.04 1.17
N LEU A 64 12.93 1.73 0.11
CA LEU A 64 11.88 2.59 -0.42
C LEU A 64 10.52 1.92 -0.23
N VAL A 65 9.59 2.65 0.36
CA VAL A 65 8.22 2.17 0.57
C VAL A 65 7.20 3.23 0.16
N SER A 66 6.06 2.79 -0.38
CA SER A 66 4.89 3.64 -0.58
C SER A 66 3.89 3.43 0.54
N LEU A 67 3.38 4.52 1.10
CA LEU A 67 2.27 4.51 2.05
C LEU A 67 1.04 5.11 1.38
N ASP A 68 -0.07 4.37 1.39
CA ASP A 68 -1.35 4.85 0.85
C ASP A 68 -2.50 4.06 1.47
N SER A 69 -3.72 4.51 1.22
CA SER A 69 -4.93 3.85 1.67
C SER A 69 -5.94 3.66 0.55
N THR A 70 -6.81 2.69 0.74
CA THR A 70 -7.93 2.48 -0.17
C THR A 70 -9.22 2.25 0.58
N VAL A 71 -10.28 2.92 0.15
CA VAL A 71 -11.63 2.72 0.68
C VAL A 71 -12.24 1.48 0.04
N ILE A 72 -12.86 0.65 0.86
CA ILE A 72 -13.62 -0.52 0.47
C ILE A 72 -15.07 -0.25 0.88
N ASP A 73 -15.92 0.04 -0.12
CA ASP A 73 -17.32 0.35 0.10
C ASP A 73 -18.08 -0.89 0.60
N LEU A 74 -18.95 -0.68 1.58
CA LEU A 74 -19.83 -1.68 2.18
C LEU A 74 -21.29 -1.22 2.09
N CYS A 75 -22.20 -2.16 1.89
CA CYS A 75 -23.62 -1.85 1.93
C CYS A 75 -24.06 -1.60 3.38
N LEU A 76 -24.47 -0.38 3.71
CA LEU A 76 -24.79 0.02 5.08
C LEU A 76 -25.89 -0.82 5.72
N SER A 77 -26.87 -1.29 4.94
CA SER A 77 -27.94 -2.16 5.45
C SER A 77 -27.49 -3.55 5.89
N LEU A 78 -26.30 -3.99 5.42
CA LEU A 78 -25.69 -5.27 5.79
C LEU A 78 -24.53 -5.11 6.78
N TYR A 79 -23.96 -3.91 6.89
CA TYR A 79 -22.76 -3.59 7.67
C TYR A 79 -22.99 -2.33 8.51
N ASP A 80 -23.94 -2.38 9.44
CA ASP A 80 -24.37 -1.26 10.29
C ASP A 80 -23.23 -0.70 11.17
N TRP A 81 -22.27 -1.54 11.54
CA TRP A 81 -21.07 -1.19 12.29
C TRP A 81 -20.08 -0.32 11.49
N ALA A 82 -20.11 -0.38 10.14
CA ALA A 82 -19.14 0.29 9.26
C ALA A 82 -19.64 1.64 8.73
N LYS A 83 -20.35 2.43 9.53
CA LYS A 83 -20.91 3.73 9.12
C LYS A 83 -19.81 4.69 8.66
N TYR A 84 -19.79 5.03 7.37
CA TYR A 84 -18.85 5.97 6.77
C TYR A 84 -19.48 7.34 6.49
N ARG A 85 -20.56 7.37 5.77
CA ARG A 85 -21.39 8.56 5.45
C ARG A 85 -22.84 8.26 5.77
N ARG A 86 -23.72 9.29 5.65
CA ARG A 86 -25.16 9.16 5.95
C ARG A 86 -25.82 7.94 5.30
N THR A 87 -25.37 7.55 4.09
CA THR A 87 -25.96 6.48 3.27
C THR A 87 -24.96 5.39 2.86
N LYS A 88 -23.71 5.43 3.34
CA LYS A 88 -22.65 4.49 2.91
C LYS A 88 -21.88 3.95 4.10
N GLY A 89 -21.67 2.64 4.10
CA GLY A 89 -20.68 1.97 4.92
C GLY A 89 -19.33 1.87 4.19
N ALA A 90 -18.23 1.88 4.91
CA ALA A 90 -16.91 1.58 4.36
C ALA A 90 -15.92 1.19 5.45
N VAL A 91 -14.96 0.38 5.07
CA VAL A 91 -13.68 0.23 5.78
C VAL A 91 -12.56 0.79 4.92
N LYS A 92 -11.45 1.15 5.56
CA LYS A 92 -10.27 1.63 4.89
C LYS A 92 -9.11 0.68 5.15
N LEU A 93 -8.45 0.25 4.09
CA LEU A 93 -7.20 -0.50 4.16
C LEU A 93 -6.04 0.47 3.93
N HIS A 94 -5.24 0.70 4.97
CA HIS A 94 -3.96 1.39 4.88
C HIS A 94 -2.88 0.35 4.62
N LEU A 95 -1.97 0.64 3.70
CA LEU A 95 -0.95 -0.30 3.26
C LEU A 95 0.39 0.38 3.10
N VAL A 96 1.45 -0.33 3.47
CA VAL A 96 2.82 0.00 3.07
C VAL A 96 3.25 -1.02 2.03
N LEU A 97 3.65 -0.52 0.86
CA LEU A 97 4.15 -1.32 -0.25
C LEU A 97 5.67 -1.16 -0.35
N ASP A 98 6.41 -2.24 -0.18
CA ASP A 98 7.85 -2.28 -0.38
C ASP A 98 8.16 -2.28 -1.88
N HIS A 99 9.01 -1.36 -2.34
CA HIS A 99 9.41 -1.28 -3.75
C HIS A 99 10.40 -2.38 -4.16
N ASP A 100 11.02 -3.08 -3.21
CA ASP A 100 11.78 -4.30 -3.49
C ASP A 100 10.79 -5.43 -3.77
N GLY A 101 10.20 -5.37 -4.96
CA GLY A 101 9.26 -6.35 -5.46
C GLY A 101 7.80 -5.99 -5.40
N TYR A 102 7.49 -4.80 -4.96
CA TYR A 102 6.12 -4.32 -4.81
C TYR A 102 5.26 -5.27 -3.96
N LEU A 103 5.84 -5.62 -2.80
CA LEU A 103 5.21 -6.49 -1.81
C LEU A 103 4.54 -5.65 -0.72
N PRO A 104 3.31 -6.00 -0.29
CA PRO A 104 2.69 -5.38 0.86
C PRO A 104 3.43 -5.81 2.13
N CYS A 105 4.11 -4.88 2.81
CA CYS A 105 4.90 -5.17 4.02
C CYS A 105 4.20 -4.75 5.32
N PHE A 106 3.14 -3.97 5.23
CA PHE A 106 2.29 -3.60 6.36
C PHE A 106 0.86 -3.38 5.89
N GLY A 107 -0.11 -3.77 6.71
CA GLY A 107 -1.53 -3.53 6.49
C GLY A 107 -2.26 -3.16 7.78
N LEU A 108 -3.18 -2.21 7.71
CA LEU A 108 -4.06 -1.83 8.82
C LEU A 108 -5.46 -1.58 8.28
N VAL A 109 -6.45 -2.27 8.84
CA VAL A 109 -7.86 -2.08 8.49
C VAL A 109 -8.55 -1.23 9.55
N THR A 110 -9.08 -0.09 9.14
CA THR A 110 -9.79 0.86 10.01
C THR A 110 -11.20 1.14 9.51
N ASP A 111 -11.98 1.82 10.33
CA ASP A 111 -13.22 2.42 9.85
C ASP A 111 -12.94 3.43 8.74
N GLY A 112 -13.86 3.53 7.77
CA GLY A 112 -13.69 4.44 6.63
C GLY A 112 -13.50 5.92 6.99
N LYS A 113 -13.92 6.33 8.20
CA LYS A 113 -13.79 7.72 8.73
C LYS A 113 -12.38 8.06 9.21
N VAL A 114 -11.53 7.08 9.47
CA VAL A 114 -10.19 7.33 10.00
C VAL A 114 -9.38 8.07 8.95
N ALA A 115 -8.80 9.21 9.34
CA ALA A 115 -7.93 9.99 8.48
C ALA A 115 -6.61 9.23 8.21
N ASP A 116 -6.08 9.31 7.00
CA ASP A 116 -4.89 8.57 6.57
C ASP A 116 -3.68 8.90 7.45
N VAL A 117 -3.50 10.15 7.81
CA VAL A 117 -2.46 10.61 8.74
C VAL A 117 -2.53 9.87 10.08
N LYS A 118 -3.73 9.59 10.62
CA LYS A 118 -3.86 8.87 11.89
C LYS A 118 -3.31 7.44 11.80
N ALA A 119 -3.50 6.80 10.67
CA ALA A 119 -2.93 5.47 10.45
C ALA A 119 -1.40 5.52 10.34
N ALA A 120 -0.86 6.55 9.68
CA ALA A 120 0.59 6.74 9.55
C ALA A 120 1.33 6.85 10.90
N TRP A 121 0.70 7.44 11.91
CA TRP A 121 1.25 7.52 13.28
C TRP A 121 1.45 6.16 13.98
N HIS A 122 0.77 5.11 13.50
CA HIS A 122 0.92 3.76 14.04
C HIS A 122 1.97 2.92 13.31
N ILE A 123 2.65 3.48 12.32
CA ILE A 123 3.62 2.76 11.50
C ILE A 123 5.03 3.20 11.87
N ALA A 124 5.81 2.27 12.42
CA ALA A 124 7.22 2.49 12.68
C ALA A 124 8.05 2.09 11.44
N PHE A 125 8.89 2.98 10.97
CA PHE A 125 9.85 2.72 9.91
C PHE A 125 11.27 2.66 10.48
N ALA A 126 12.11 1.79 9.93
CA ALA A 126 13.52 1.74 10.29
C ALA A 126 14.25 3.00 9.81
N PRO A 127 15.25 3.51 10.55
CA PRO A 127 16.08 4.62 10.11
C PRO A 127 16.66 4.37 8.72
N GLY A 128 16.75 5.42 7.91
CA GLY A 128 17.19 5.35 6.53
C GLY A 128 16.12 4.93 5.52
N THR A 129 14.92 4.52 5.95
CA THR A 129 13.80 4.25 5.04
C THR A 129 13.33 5.54 4.37
N ILE A 130 13.00 5.46 3.08
CA ILE A 130 12.33 6.53 2.33
C ILE A 130 10.86 6.14 2.20
N VAL A 131 9.98 6.93 2.81
CA VAL A 131 8.52 6.77 2.71
C VAL A 131 8.01 7.72 1.64
N VAL A 132 7.32 7.19 0.63
CA VAL A 132 6.64 8.03 -0.35
C VAL A 132 5.12 7.95 -0.15
N ASP A 133 4.50 9.10 -0.02
CA ASP A 133 3.06 9.23 0.24
C ASP A 133 2.42 10.33 -0.62
N ASP A 134 1.11 10.44 -0.55
CA ASP A 134 0.39 11.52 -1.19
C ASP A 134 0.18 12.72 -0.25
N ARG A 135 -0.33 13.83 -0.78
CA ARG A 135 -0.59 15.05 0.02
C ARG A 135 -1.67 14.88 1.09
N GLY A 136 -2.40 13.78 1.12
CA GLY A 136 -3.35 13.43 2.17
C GLY A 136 -2.67 13.13 3.50
N TYR A 137 -1.40 12.72 3.45
CA TYR A 137 -0.56 12.43 4.61
C TYR A 137 0.20 13.66 5.13
N ASN A 138 0.08 14.83 4.51
CA ASN A 138 0.83 16.02 4.93
C ASN A 138 0.41 16.48 6.34
N ASP A 139 1.17 16.07 7.33
CA ASP A 139 1.16 16.55 8.71
C ASP A 139 2.60 16.91 9.11
N TYR A 140 2.82 18.17 9.45
CA TYR A 140 4.16 18.67 9.78
C TYR A 140 4.74 18.05 11.05
N ARG A 141 3.90 17.61 12.02
CA ARG A 141 4.38 16.87 13.19
C ARG A 141 4.86 15.48 12.81
N LEU A 142 4.15 14.80 11.93
CA LEU A 142 4.56 13.50 11.41
C LEU A 142 5.90 13.60 10.67
N PHE A 143 6.09 14.67 9.88
CA PHE A 143 7.35 14.89 9.17
C PHE A 143 8.51 15.19 10.12
N ALA A 144 8.27 15.89 11.22
CA ALA A 144 9.26 16.09 12.27
C ALA A 144 9.62 14.77 12.96
N GLU A 145 8.64 14.00 13.37
CA GLU A 145 8.81 12.67 13.98
C GLU A 145 9.63 11.72 13.09
N TRP A 146 9.29 11.64 11.80
CA TRP A 146 10.07 10.85 10.85
C TRP A 146 11.51 11.37 10.71
N THR A 147 11.69 12.67 10.69
CA THR A 147 13.03 13.28 10.60
C THR A 147 13.86 12.95 11.84
N ASP A 148 13.29 13.05 13.04
CA ASP A 148 13.92 12.68 14.30
C ASP A 148 14.29 11.20 14.37
N ALA A 149 13.42 10.34 13.81
CA ALA A 149 13.66 8.90 13.70
C ALA A 149 14.65 8.51 12.58
N GLY A 150 15.24 9.48 11.86
CA GLY A 150 16.12 9.21 10.72
C GLY A 150 15.42 8.61 9.50
N VAL A 151 14.10 8.78 9.40
CA VAL A 151 13.28 8.34 8.28
C VAL A 151 13.14 9.50 7.29
N PHE A 152 13.32 9.19 6.01
CA PHE A 152 13.11 10.14 4.93
C PHE A 152 11.69 10.03 4.37
N PHE A 153 11.17 11.14 3.86
CA PHE A 153 9.89 11.14 3.17
C PHE A 153 9.98 11.87 1.82
N VAL A 154 9.13 11.51 0.89
CA VAL A 154 8.87 12.22 -0.36
C VAL A 154 7.37 12.31 -0.54
N THR A 155 6.83 13.52 -0.51
CA THR A 155 5.39 13.77 -0.64
C THR A 155 5.10 14.88 -1.63
N ARG A 156 3.84 15.01 -2.05
CA ARG A 156 3.38 16.17 -2.80
C ARG A 156 3.04 17.31 -1.84
N MET A 157 3.66 18.46 -2.03
CA MET A 157 3.41 19.64 -1.23
C MET A 157 1.97 20.16 -1.44
N LYS A 158 1.32 20.64 -0.39
CA LYS A 158 0.01 21.29 -0.48
C LYS A 158 0.16 22.66 -1.13
N ASP A 159 -0.80 23.04 -1.96
CA ASP A 159 -0.77 24.29 -2.75
C ASP A 159 -0.82 25.52 -1.84
N ASN A 160 -1.41 25.42 -0.65
CA ASN A 160 -1.52 26.49 0.35
C ASN A 160 -0.39 26.48 1.39
N ALA A 161 0.66 25.67 1.21
CA ALA A 161 1.78 25.63 2.12
C ALA A 161 2.59 26.94 2.05
N GLN A 162 2.85 27.56 3.22
CA GLN A 162 3.66 28.75 3.33
C GLN A 162 5.10 28.38 3.68
N PHE A 163 6.06 28.98 3.01
CA PHE A 163 7.48 28.71 3.22
C PHE A 163 8.33 29.91 2.85
N GLU A 164 9.55 29.92 3.36
CA GLU A 164 10.64 30.81 2.98
C GLU A 164 11.72 30.01 2.29
N VAL A 165 12.26 30.52 1.18
CA VAL A 165 13.40 29.91 0.51
C VAL A 165 14.66 30.32 1.24
N VAL A 166 15.40 29.34 1.74
CA VAL A 166 16.68 29.53 2.44
C VAL A 166 17.85 29.44 1.47
N GLU A 167 17.75 28.54 0.49
CA GLU A 167 18.80 28.29 -0.48
C GLU A 167 18.18 27.87 -1.82
N GLU A 168 18.63 28.48 -2.90
CA GLU A 168 18.36 28.02 -4.28
C GLU A 168 19.46 27.05 -4.67
N ARG A 169 19.05 25.89 -5.21
CA ARG A 169 19.95 24.89 -5.77
C ARG A 169 19.83 24.89 -7.29
N GLU A 170 20.94 24.67 -7.98
CA GLU A 170 20.89 24.55 -9.44
C GLU A 170 20.11 23.30 -9.85
N PRO A 171 18.99 23.43 -10.60
CA PRO A 171 18.30 22.28 -11.12
C PRO A 171 19.15 21.56 -12.19
N PRO A 172 19.08 20.22 -12.29
CA PRO A 172 19.83 19.49 -13.29
C PRO A 172 19.40 19.90 -14.71
N GLN A 173 20.38 20.20 -15.56
CA GLN A 173 20.14 20.56 -16.97
C GLN A 173 19.45 19.41 -17.72
N ASN A 174 18.62 19.75 -18.72
CA ASN A 174 17.90 18.81 -19.57
C ASN A 174 17.01 17.79 -18.83
N ARG A 175 16.45 18.17 -17.68
CA ARG A 175 15.49 17.40 -16.91
C ARG A 175 14.24 18.23 -16.70
N ASN A 176 13.11 17.58 -16.48
CA ASN A 176 11.83 18.25 -16.22
C ASN A 176 11.75 18.85 -14.80
N ILE A 177 12.88 19.31 -14.26
CA ILE A 177 12.99 19.97 -12.96
C ILE A 177 13.05 21.46 -13.18
N LEU A 178 12.09 22.19 -12.62
CA LEU A 178 12.01 23.64 -12.73
C LEU A 178 12.73 24.36 -11.59
N LYS A 179 12.61 23.81 -10.35
CA LYS A 179 13.21 24.38 -9.15
C LYS A 179 13.68 23.30 -8.21
N ASP A 180 14.76 23.59 -7.50
CA ASP A 180 15.30 22.79 -6.41
C ASP A 180 15.72 23.75 -5.30
N GLN A 181 15.05 23.71 -4.16
CA GLN A 181 15.15 24.73 -3.11
C GLN A 181 15.25 24.08 -1.74
N THR A 182 16.11 24.57 -0.89
CA THR A 182 16.02 24.34 0.56
C THR A 182 15.09 25.40 1.14
N ILE A 183 14.06 24.97 1.87
CA ILE A 183 13.02 25.82 2.40
C ILE A 183 12.87 25.65 3.92
N ARG A 184 12.35 26.68 4.57
CA ARG A 184 11.81 26.64 5.91
C ARG A 184 10.30 26.87 5.85
N LEU A 185 9.56 26.04 6.57
CA LEU A 185 8.11 26.25 6.66
C LEU A 185 7.83 27.59 7.36
N ALA A 186 6.96 28.40 6.77
CA ALA A 186 6.54 29.68 7.31
C ALA A 186 5.18 29.54 8.03
N GLY A 187 4.88 30.55 8.85
CA GLY A 187 3.69 30.55 9.70
C GLY A 187 3.93 29.91 11.06
N THR A 188 3.38 30.57 12.10
CA THR A 188 3.64 30.27 13.52
C THR A 188 3.29 28.84 13.93
N GLY A 189 2.33 28.21 13.27
CA GLY A 189 1.91 26.82 13.54
C GLY A 189 2.75 25.77 12.81
N ALA A 190 3.18 26.05 11.57
CA ALA A 190 3.90 25.09 10.74
C ALA A 190 5.35 24.93 11.23
N GLN A 191 6.04 26.02 11.46
CA GLN A 191 7.43 26.03 11.92
C GLN A 191 7.59 25.39 13.31
N LYS A 192 6.63 25.60 14.23
CA LYS A 192 6.65 24.94 15.55
C LYS A 192 6.45 23.42 15.44
N LYS A 193 5.69 22.95 14.45
CA LYS A 193 5.42 21.52 14.25
C LYS A 193 6.55 20.81 13.53
N CYS A 194 7.27 21.48 12.63
CA CYS A 194 8.40 20.94 11.90
C CYS A 194 9.46 22.05 11.77
N PRO A 195 10.43 22.10 12.69
CA PRO A 195 11.46 23.14 12.70
C PRO A 195 12.57 22.89 11.68
N TYR A 196 12.54 21.75 10.99
CA TYR A 196 13.59 21.30 10.08
C TYR A 196 13.57 22.08 8.77
N LEU A 197 14.75 22.24 8.17
CA LEU A 197 14.87 22.62 6.79
C LEU A 197 14.42 21.47 5.92
N LEU A 198 13.54 21.75 4.99
CA LEU A 198 13.01 20.78 4.04
C LEU A 198 13.47 21.17 2.63
N ARG A 199 13.38 20.24 1.72
CA ARG A 199 13.71 20.47 0.32
C ARG A 199 12.44 20.45 -0.51
N ARG A 200 12.28 21.47 -1.35
CA ARG A 200 11.21 21.64 -2.30
C ARG A 200 11.73 21.42 -3.70
N VAL A 201 11.15 20.49 -4.41
CA VAL A 201 11.51 20.21 -5.82
C VAL A 201 10.26 20.43 -6.68
N GLU A 202 10.36 21.29 -7.70
CA GLU A 202 9.30 21.52 -8.66
C GLU A 202 9.66 20.88 -9.99
N ALA A 203 8.76 20.04 -10.50
CA ALA A 203 8.96 19.32 -11.74
C ALA A 203 7.72 19.43 -12.64
N VAL A 204 7.93 19.24 -13.95
CA VAL A 204 6.86 19.15 -14.96
C VAL A 204 6.68 17.68 -15.34
N ARG A 205 5.43 17.23 -15.41
CA ARG A 205 5.10 15.93 -15.98
C ARG A 205 5.25 15.97 -17.49
N GLU A 206 5.96 15.00 -18.04
CA GLU A 206 6.22 14.91 -19.48
C GLU A 206 4.95 14.65 -20.31
N ASP A 207 4.01 13.90 -19.74
CA ASP A 207 2.79 13.44 -20.42
C ASP A 207 1.65 14.47 -20.42
N THR A 208 1.52 15.27 -19.35
CA THR A 208 0.41 16.23 -19.19
C THR A 208 0.84 17.68 -19.14
N GLY A 209 2.13 17.97 -18.96
CA GLY A 209 2.62 19.32 -18.73
C GLY A 209 2.32 19.87 -17.32
N ASP A 210 1.68 19.10 -16.45
CA ASP A 210 1.32 19.54 -15.11
C ASP A 210 2.55 19.81 -14.24
N ARG A 211 2.49 20.87 -13.47
CA ARG A 211 3.50 21.16 -12.45
C ARG A 211 3.22 20.39 -11.17
N LEU A 212 4.22 19.66 -10.69
CA LEU A 212 4.19 18.95 -9.44
C LEU A 212 5.25 19.53 -8.51
N VAL A 213 4.87 19.77 -7.25
CA VAL A 213 5.77 20.26 -6.22
C VAL A 213 5.93 19.16 -5.16
N PHE A 214 7.16 18.71 -4.97
CA PHE A 214 7.51 17.70 -3.98
C PHE A 214 8.15 18.34 -2.77
N LEU A 215 7.88 17.75 -1.61
CA LEU A 215 8.47 18.10 -0.33
C LEU A 215 9.18 16.89 0.25
N THR A 216 10.40 17.08 0.76
CA THR A 216 11.18 16.00 1.35
C THR A 216 12.16 16.55 2.39
N ASN A 217 12.57 15.70 3.34
CA ASN A 217 13.71 15.97 4.24
C ASN A 217 15.02 15.33 3.71
N HIS A 218 15.01 14.73 2.52
CA HIS A 218 16.19 14.09 1.94
C HIS A 218 17.00 15.07 1.07
N HIS A 219 18.05 15.64 1.62
CA HIS A 219 18.88 16.63 0.93
C HIS A 219 19.92 16.03 -0.03
N GLY A 220 20.29 14.74 0.13
CA GLY A 220 21.36 14.09 -0.63
C GLY A 220 20.98 13.46 -1.97
N LEU A 221 19.67 13.18 -2.22
CA LEU A 221 19.23 12.62 -3.50
C LEU A 221 19.18 13.70 -4.59
N GLY A 222 19.42 13.33 -5.86
CA GLY A 222 19.20 14.24 -6.99
C GLY A 222 17.70 14.62 -7.13
N ALA A 223 17.40 15.84 -7.58
CA ALA A 223 16.02 16.32 -7.78
C ALA A 223 15.21 15.43 -8.73
N SER A 224 15.84 14.97 -9.82
CA SER A 224 15.24 14.01 -10.75
C SER A 224 14.94 12.65 -10.10
N THR A 225 15.75 12.23 -9.13
CA THR A 225 15.52 11.00 -8.37
C THR A 225 14.29 11.16 -7.46
N ILE A 226 14.13 12.32 -6.81
CA ILE A 226 12.95 12.63 -5.98
C ILE A 226 11.68 12.56 -6.83
N ALA A 227 11.68 13.20 -8.01
CA ALA A 227 10.55 13.14 -8.93
C ALA A 227 10.25 11.70 -9.41
N ALA A 228 11.29 10.92 -9.70
CA ALA A 228 11.15 9.52 -10.11
C ALA A 228 10.60 8.62 -8.97
N ILE A 229 11.02 8.83 -7.72
CA ILE A 229 10.48 8.16 -6.53
C ILE A 229 8.98 8.45 -6.42
N TYR A 230 8.59 9.72 -6.52
CA TYR A 230 7.17 10.07 -6.44
C TYR A 230 6.35 9.48 -7.60
N LYS A 231 6.89 9.45 -8.80
CA LYS A 231 6.25 8.76 -9.93
C LYS A 231 6.04 7.28 -9.65
N ASP A 232 7.00 6.63 -8.99
CA ASP A 232 6.92 5.20 -8.67
C ASP A 232 5.91 4.88 -7.55
N ARG A 233 5.46 5.86 -6.76
CA ARG A 233 4.35 5.72 -5.80
C ARG A 233 3.10 5.13 -6.46
N TRP A 234 2.87 5.40 -7.74
CA TRP A 234 1.74 4.85 -8.49
C TRP A 234 1.61 3.31 -8.41
N GLN A 235 2.68 2.60 -8.09
CA GLN A 235 2.66 1.15 -7.95
C GLN A 235 1.71 0.67 -6.84
N ILE A 236 1.52 1.46 -5.77
CA ILE A 236 0.57 1.10 -4.72
C ILE A 236 -0.89 1.20 -5.21
N GLU A 237 -1.18 2.17 -6.08
CA GLU A 237 -2.51 2.30 -6.70
C GLU A 237 -2.79 1.12 -7.65
N LEU A 238 -1.80 0.70 -8.42
CA LEU A 238 -1.88 -0.50 -9.25
C LEU A 238 -2.07 -1.77 -8.40
N PHE A 239 -1.41 -1.84 -7.24
CA PHE A 239 -1.59 -2.92 -6.28
C PHE A 239 -3.04 -2.95 -5.76
N PHE A 240 -3.60 -1.82 -5.32
CA PHE A 240 -4.99 -1.75 -4.89
C PHE A 240 -5.98 -2.11 -6.00
N LYS A 241 -5.70 -1.68 -7.23
CA LYS A 241 -6.50 -2.05 -8.39
C LYS A 241 -6.49 -3.57 -8.59
N ALA A 242 -5.32 -4.19 -8.56
CA ALA A 242 -5.17 -5.63 -8.68
C ALA A 242 -5.89 -6.38 -7.55
N LEU A 243 -5.75 -5.92 -6.30
CA LEU A 243 -6.40 -6.47 -5.13
C LEU A 243 -7.93 -6.44 -5.28
N LYS A 244 -8.50 -5.30 -5.69
CA LYS A 244 -9.95 -5.14 -5.87
C LYS A 244 -10.52 -5.93 -7.05
N GLN A 245 -9.80 -6.01 -8.14
CA GLN A 245 -10.27 -6.66 -9.37
C GLN A 245 -10.08 -8.18 -9.33
N ASN A 246 -8.88 -8.63 -8.95
CA ASN A 246 -8.53 -10.04 -9.03
C ASN A 246 -9.03 -10.84 -7.82
N LEU A 247 -9.04 -10.27 -6.64
CA LEU A 247 -9.40 -10.96 -5.40
C LEU A 247 -10.79 -10.60 -4.88
N LYS A 248 -11.57 -9.81 -5.65
CA LYS A 248 -12.98 -9.48 -5.40
C LYS A 248 -13.27 -9.01 -3.98
N ILE A 249 -12.37 -8.22 -3.36
CA ILE A 249 -12.58 -7.70 -2.00
C ILE A 249 -13.72 -6.65 -1.90
N LYS A 250 -14.51 -6.50 -2.94
CA LYS A 250 -15.74 -5.70 -2.96
C LYS A 250 -16.98 -6.50 -2.54
N THR A 251 -16.89 -7.84 -2.53
CA THR A 251 -18.00 -8.74 -2.19
C THR A 251 -17.57 -9.60 -1.01
N PHE A 252 -18.14 -9.32 0.15
CA PHE A 252 -17.82 -10.04 1.39
C PHE A 252 -18.78 -11.21 1.61
N VAL A 253 -18.25 -12.30 2.15
CA VAL A 253 -19.01 -13.53 2.42
C VAL A 253 -19.72 -13.42 3.78
N GLY A 254 -19.17 -12.67 4.73
CA GLY A 254 -19.76 -12.42 6.03
C GLY A 254 -19.94 -10.94 6.30
N THR A 255 -20.86 -10.58 7.19
CA THR A 255 -21.23 -9.18 7.49
C THR A 255 -20.57 -8.64 8.76
N SER A 256 -20.01 -9.49 9.63
CA SER A 256 -19.32 -9.05 10.84
C SER A 256 -17.99 -8.35 10.52
N ALA A 257 -17.52 -7.48 11.42
CA ALA A 257 -16.22 -6.82 11.29
C ALA A 257 -15.08 -7.84 11.21
N ASN A 258 -15.19 -8.92 11.98
CA ASN A 258 -14.22 -10.03 11.92
C ASN A 258 -14.16 -10.68 10.54
N ALA A 259 -15.33 -10.97 9.94
CA ALA A 259 -15.42 -11.60 8.63
C ALA A 259 -14.82 -10.71 7.53
N VAL A 260 -15.09 -9.40 7.58
CA VAL A 260 -14.54 -8.44 6.61
C VAL A 260 -13.02 -8.36 6.73
N LYS A 261 -12.48 -8.22 7.95
CA LYS A 261 -11.04 -8.19 8.17
C LYS A 261 -10.37 -9.50 7.74
N THR A 262 -10.95 -10.66 8.12
CA THR A 262 -10.47 -11.98 7.68
C THR A 262 -10.36 -12.06 6.16
N GLN A 263 -11.38 -11.62 5.43
CA GLN A 263 -11.36 -11.68 3.97
C GLN A 263 -10.31 -10.73 3.36
N ILE A 264 -10.11 -9.54 3.94
CA ILE A 264 -9.06 -8.61 3.51
C ILE A 264 -7.67 -9.23 3.72
N TRP A 265 -7.39 -9.78 4.90
CA TRP A 265 -6.12 -10.45 5.18
C TRP A 265 -5.89 -11.68 4.29
N THR A 266 -6.91 -12.49 4.05
CA THR A 266 -6.84 -13.61 3.12
C THR A 266 -6.50 -13.14 1.70
N ALA A 267 -7.05 -12.00 1.27
CA ALA A 267 -6.71 -11.42 -0.03
C ALA A 267 -5.26 -10.93 -0.09
N LEU A 268 -4.75 -10.33 0.98
CA LEU A 268 -3.33 -9.92 1.07
C LEU A 268 -2.39 -11.15 1.05
N ILE A 269 -2.72 -12.22 1.78
CA ILE A 269 -2.02 -13.52 1.73
C ILE A 269 -1.99 -14.05 0.30
N SER A 270 -3.14 -14.08 -0.37
CA SER A 270 -3.24 -14.54 -1.76
C SER A 270 -2.37 -13.69 -2.69
N MET A 271 -2.30 -12.37 -2.47
CA MET A 271 -1.44 -11.49 -3.25
C MET A 271 0.06 -11.80 -3.04
N LEU A 272 0.50 -12.09 -1.82
CA LEU A 272 1.87 -12.52 -1.55
C LEU A 272 2.21 -13.81 -2.28
N LEU A 273 1.32 -14.82 -2.20
CA LEU A 273 1.51 -16.10 -2.89
C LEU A 273 1.56 -15.93 -4.41
N LEU A 274 0.68 -15.11 -4.98
CA LEU A 274 0.69 -14.79 -6.41
C LEU A 274 1.99 -14.11 -6.84
N ARG A 275 2.49 -13.16 -6.04
CA ARG A 275 3.77 -12.50 -6.29
C ARG A 275 4.95 -13.48 -6.18
N TYR A 276 4.91 -14.36 -5.19
CA TYR A 276 5.89 -15.43 -5.04
C TYR A 276 5.93 -16.32 -6.28
N LEU A 277 4.78 -16.85 -6.73
CA LEU A 277 4.68 -17.69 -7.91
C LEU A 277 5.12 -16.97 -9.18
N GLN A 278 4.70 -15.69 -9.34
CA GLN A 278 5.10 -14.86 -10.48
C GLN A 278 6.63 -14.74 -10.60
N ARG A 279 7.31 -14.65 -9.46
CA ARG A 279 8.78 -14.50 -9.40
C ARG A 279 9.54 -15.81 -9.49
N SER A 280 8.94 -16.90 -8.98
CA SER A 280 9.52 -18.23 -9.05
C SER A 280 9.37 -18.86 -10.44
N SER A 281 8.58 -18.24 -11.32
CA SER A 281 8.38 -18.71 -12.70
C SER A 281 9.43 -18.10 -13.63
N ASP A 282 10.02 -18.92 -14.48
CA ASP A 282 10.90 -18.48 -15.57
C ASP A 282 10.14 -17.75 -16.69
N PHE A 283 8.82 -17.90 -16.72
CA PHE A 283 7.96 -17.23 -17.69
C PHE A 283 7.50 -15.86 -17.18
N GLY A 284 7.56 -14.84 -18.02
CA GLY A 284 7.19 -13.46 -17.69
C GLY A 284 5.67 -13.24 -17.53
N TRP A 285 5.04 -13.91 -16.56
CA TRP A 285 3.61 -13.78 -16.30
C TRP A 285 3.20 -12.37 -15.92
N SER A 286 2.16 -11.85 -16.57
CA SER A 286 1.39 -10.76 -15.94
C SER A 286 0.58 -11.33 -14.76
N LEU A 287 0.35 -10.50 -13.73
CA LEU A 287 -0.43 -10.94 -12.56
C LEU A 287 -1.84 -11.42 -12.97
N ALA A 288 -2.48 -10.73 -13.92
CA ALA A 288 -3.81 -11.08 -14.39
C ALA A 288 -3.84 -12.46 -15.08
N ASN A 289 -2.86 -12.74 -15.95
CA ASN A 289 -2.76 -14.02 -16.63
C ASN A 289 -2.46 -15.16 -15.65
N LEU A 290 -1.58 -14.93 -14.67
CA LEU A 290 -1.29 -15.92 -13.63
C LEU A 290 -2.55 -16.23 -12.79
N VAL A 291 -3.31 -15.22 -12.40
CA VAL A 291 -4.59 -15.41 -11.67
C VAL A 291 -5.59 -16.18 -12.52
N ALA A 292 -5.70 -15.87 -13.82
CA ALA A 292 -6.59 -16.61 -14.74
C ALA A 292 -6.18 -18.08 -14.85
N LEU A 293 -4.88 -18.35 -15.04
CA LEU A 293 -4.35 -19.71 -15.11
C LEU A 293 -4.63 -20.50 -13.82
N LEU A 294 -4.36 -19.90 -12.66
CA LEU A 294 -4.61 -20.56 -11.37
C LEU A 294 -6.09 -20.84 -11.15
N ARG A 295 -6.99 -19.93 -11.51
CA ARG A 295 -8.44 -20.17 -11.41
C ARG A 295 -8.90 -21.39 -12.22
N MET A 296 -8.28 -21.63 -13.35
CA MET A 296 -8.62 -22.76 -14.21
C MET A 296 -8.00 -24.09 -13.74
N ASN A 297 -6.80 -24.03 -13.15
CA ASN A 297 -5.98 -25.22 -12.91
C ASN A 297 -5.70 -25.53 -11.44
N LEU A 298 -6.05 -24.64 -10.48
CA LEU A 298 -5.69 -24.79 -9.06
C LEU A 298 -6.16 -26.12 -8.44
N PHE A 299 -7.33 -26.61 -8.90
CA PHE A 299 -7.92 -27.86 -8.43
C PHE A 299 -7.90 -28.97 -9.49
N THR A 300 -7.04 -28.85 -10.49
CA THR A 300 -6.91 -29.85 -11.53
C THR A 300 -5.69 -30.71 -11.22
N HIS A 301 -5.91 -31.98 -10.93
CA HIS A 301 -4.84 -32.97 -10.85
C HIS A 301 -4.42 -33.32 -12.28
N ARG A 302 -3.14 -33.33 -12.53
CA ARG A 302 -2.53 -33.87 -13.74
C ARG A 302 -1.73 -35.09 -13.30
N ASP A 303 -2.14 -36.26 -13.80
CA ASP A 303 -1.37 -37.48 -13.65
C ASP A 303 -0.02 -37.35 -14.35
#